data_2c09cf4ff9f256b5f3d230999009b635
#
_entry.id   2c09cf4ff9f256b5f3d230999009b635
#
_cell.length_a   1.000
_cell.length_b   1.000
_cell.length_c   1.000
_cell.angle_alpha   90.00
_cell.angle_beta   90.00
_cell.angle_gamma   90.00
#
_symmetry.space_group_name_H-M   'P 1'
#
loop_
_entity.id
_entity.type
_entity.pdbx_description
1 polymer ?
#
loop_
_entity_poly.entity_id
_entity_poly.type
_entity_poly.pdbx_seq_one_letter_code
_entity_poly.pdbx_strand_id
1 'polypeptide(L)'
;DYQLQNVKPGRYRYIHYSKNNKGTDTRGCEQCLRFKPYLTDSFFICIDSDLRLLRGEEGLSAVNHIAQTYAYSWENHLCESSHLSKGMEQIMKQENFDIKVFLSSFSKIVYKPLTYLIHYSTNGNLNKLWNISKFNACIPLQFKRSNLIDNGKAYLEEVDSLFKKALESLPEQPANNTCALTEKNAYLHIQGHQLYKLILHIGTSLCKGTGIAYKT
;
A
#
# COMPACT_ATOMS: atom_id res chain seq x y z
N ASP A 1 0.46 -16.96 -4.41
CA ASP A 1 0.33 -18.15 -5.27
C ASP A 1 1.55 -18.38 -6.13
N TYR A 2 1.86 -17.46 -7.04
CA TYR A 2 2.94 -17.57 -8.00
C TYR A 2 4.32 -17.77 -7.35
N GLN A 3 4.63 -17.08 -6.27
CA GLN A 3 5.93 -17.17 -5.60
C GLN A 3 6.14 -18.52 -4.91
N LEU A 4 5.13 -19.04 -4.23
CA LEU A 4 5.22 -20.35 -3.57
C LEU A 4 5.31 -21.50 -4.57
N GLN A 5 4.59 -21.42 -5.68
CA GLN A 5 4.65 -22.42 -6.74
C GLN A 5 6.01 -22.44 -7.44
N ASN A 6 6.65 -21.29 -7.64
CA ASN A 6 7.99 -21.21 -8.21
C ASN A 6 9.09 -21.75 -7.29
N VAL A 7 8.91 -21.62 -5.95
CA VAL A 7 9.89 -22.14 -5.00
C VAL A 7 9.80 -23.66 -4.87
N LYS A 8 8.59 -24.24 -4.82
CA LYS A 8 8.35 -25.69 -4.70
C LYS A 8 7.07 -26.08 -5.47
N PRO A 9 7.18 -26.30 -6.79
CA PRO A 9 6.02 -26.64 -7.62
C PRO A 9 5.29 -27.88 -7.11
N GLY A 10 3.96 -27.83 -7.06
CA GLY A 10 3.11 -28.96 -6.69
C GLY A 10 3.06 -29.31 -5.21
N ARG A 11 3.84 -28.64 -4.35
CA ARG A 11 3.86 -28.92 -2.89
C ARG A 11 2.69 -28.31 -2.13
N TYR A 12 2.13 -27.22 -2.63
CA TYR A 12 1.07 -26.47 -1.94
C TYR A 12 -0.26 -26.57 -2.67
N ARG A 13 -1.32 -26.79 -1.92
CA ARG A 13 -2.70 -26.73 -2.40
C ARG A 13 -3.36 -25.48 -1.85
N TYR A 14 -3.88 -24.64 -2.74
CA TYR A 14 -4.64 -23.45 -2.36
C TYR A 14 -6.10 -23.82 -2.11
N ILE A 15 -6.61 -23.34 -0.97
CA ILE A 15 -8.02 -23.45 -0.64
C ILE A 15 -8.64 -22.08 -0.91
N HIS A 16 -9.46 -22.02 -1.96
CA HIS A 16 -10.21 -20.82 -2.28
C HIS A 16 -11.44 -20.72 -1.37
N TYR A 17 -11.74 -19.50 -0.95
CA TYR A 17 -12.95 -19.24 -0.19
C TYR A 17 -14.18 -19.52 -1.04
N SER A 18 -15.10 -20.31 -0.49
CA SER A 18 -16.42 -20.49 -1.02
C SER A 18 -17.36 -19.36 -0.57
N LYS A 19 -18.48 -19.25 -1.20
CA LYS A 19 -19.57 -18.37 -0.78
C LYS A 19 -20.13 -18.85 0.56
N ASN A 20 -20.57 -17.91 1.41
CA ASN A 20 -21.35 -18.25 2.60
C ASN A 20 -22.74 -18.78 2.19
N ASN A 21 -23.52 -19.26 3.15
CA ASN A 21 -24.88 -19.78 2.92
C ASN A 21 -25.85 -18.76 2.27
N LYS A 22 -25.48 -17.47 2.21
CA LYS A 22 -26.23 -16.39 1.53
C LYS A 22 -25.69 -16.06 0.14
N GLY A 23 -24.74 -16.83 -0.37
CA GLY A 23 -24.12 -16.61 -1.68
C GLY A 23 -23.13 -15.44 -1.73
N THR A 24 -22.82 -14.81 -0.59
CA THR A 24 -21.85 -13.70 -0.50
C THR A 24 -20.45 -14.25 -0.43
N ASP A 25 -19.53 -13.68 -1.20
CA ASP A 25 -18.11 -14.05 -1.15
C ASP A 25 -17.54 -13.81 0.26
N THR A 26 -16.96 -14.84 0.85
CA THR A 26 -16.29 -14.77 2.15
C THR A 26 -14.82 -14.42 1.92
N ARG A 27 -14.53 -13.19 1.51
CA ARG A 27 -13.18 -12.69 1.26
C ARG A 27 -12.71 -11.83 2.41
N GLY A 28 -11.40 -11.75 2.55
CA GLY A 28 -10.73 -10.81 3.42
C GLY A 28 -10.00 -11.45 4.60
N CYS A 29 -9.08 -10.67 5.15
CA CYS A 29 -8.18 -11.06 6.21
C CYS A 29 -8.93 -11.60 7.44
N GLU A 30 -10.01 -10.96 7.87
CA GLU A 30 -10.79 -11.37 9.04
C GLU A 30 -11.39 -12.79 8.91
N GLN A 31 -11.75 -13.19 7.69
CA GLN A 31 -12.23 -14.55 7.46
C GLN A 31 -11.09 -15.57 7.54
N CYS A 32 -9.92 -15.22 7.01
CA CYS A 32 -8.71 -16.05 7.14
C CYS A 32 -8.32 -16.23 8.62
N LEU A 33 -8.37 -15.18 9.41
CA LEU A 33 -8.02 -15.21 10.82
C LEU A 33 -8.93 -16.10 11.69
N ARG A 34 -10.14 -16.41 11.24
CA ARG A 34 -11.01 -17.39 11.91
C ARG A 34 -10.45 -18.82 11.92
N PHE A 35 -9.51 -19.11 11.03
CA PHE A 35 -8.82 -20.41 11.01
C PHE A 35 -7.65 -20.50 11.99
N LYS A 36 -7.32 -19.42 12.71
CA LYS A 36 -6.22 -19.41 13.70
C LYS A 36 -6.17 -20.66 14.58
N PRO A 37 -7.27 -21.16 15.17
CA PRO A 37 -7.24 -22.35 16.04
C PRO A 37 -6.86 -23.66 15.35
N TYR A 38 -6.89 -23.68 14.02
CA TYR A 38 -6.68 -24.88 13.20
C TYR A 38 -5.37 -24.86 12.41
N LEU A 39 -4.57 -23.80 12.56
CA LEU A 39 -3.32 -23.66 11.81
C LEU A 39 -2.26 -24.62 12.34
N THR A 40 -1.47 -25.15 11.42
CA THR A 40 -0.38 -26.12 11.65
C THR A 40 0.73 -25.91 10.62
N ASP A 41 1.85 -26.63 10.76
CA ASP A 41 2.91 -26.62 9.74
C ASP A 41 2.44 -27.01 8.34
N SER A 42 1.37 -27.78 8.24
CA SER A 42 0.76 -28.20 6.97
C SER A 42 -0.44 -27.36 6.52
N PHE A 43 -0.99 -26.54 7.41
CA PHE A 43 -2.11 -25.66 7.12
C PHE A 43 -1.82 -24.26 7.69
N PHE A 44 -1.48 -23.34 6.83
CA PHE A 44 -1.14 -21.96 7.18
C PHE A 44 -1.94 -20.97 6.33
N ILE A 45 -1.99 -19.73 6.76
CA ILE A 45 -2.65 -18.65 6.03
C ILE A 45 -1.66 -17.57 5.61
N CYS A 46 -1.95 -16.94 4.47
CA CYS A 46 -1.26 -15.76 3.98
C CYS A 46 -2.26 -14.61 3.90
N ILE A 47 -1.94 -13.49 4.50
CA ILE A 47 -2.82 -12.33 4.58
C ILE A 47 -2.09 -11.05 4.20
N ASP A 48 -2.85 -10.05 3.78
CA ASP A 48 -2.34 -8.70 3.68
C ASP A 48 -2.13 -8.11 5.08
N SER A 49 -1.09 -7.34 5.24
CA SER A 49 -0.73 -6.75 6.52
C SER A 49 -1.73 -5.70 6.98
N ASP A 50 -2.29 -4.88 6.08
CA ASP A 50 -3.25 -3.81 6.42
C ASP A 50 -2.81 -2.95 7.62
N LEU A 51 -1.54 -2.64 7.75
CA LEU A 51 -0.90 -1.98 8.90
C LEU A 51 -0.78 -2.83 10.18
N ARG A 52 -1.28 -4.07 10.25
CA ARG A 52 -1.20 -4.92 11.45
C ARG A 52 0.23 -5.16 11.91
N LEU A 53 1.13 -5.38 10.95
CA LEU A 53 2.56 -5.52 11.22
C LEU A 53 3.13 -4.25 11.90
N LEU A 54 2.77 -3.08 11.40
CA LEU A 54 3.22 -1.79 11.94
C LEU A 54 2.57 -1.46 13.29
N ARG A 55 1.38 -1.97 13.56
CA ARG A 55 0.72 -1.85 14.87
C ARG A 55 1.25 -2.85 15.90
N GLY A 56 2.07 -3.81 15.48
CA GLY A 56 2.57 -4.85 16.37
C GLY A 56 1.46 -5.79 16.87
N GLU A 57 0.44 -6.07 16.05
CA GLU A 57 -0.64 -6.99 16.45
C GLU A 57 -0.06 -8.36 16.78
N GLU A 58 -0.30 -8.81 18.03
CA GLU A 58 0.21 -10.06 18.53
C GLU A 58 -0.44 -11.28 17.86
N GLY A 59 0.32 -12.37 17.81
CA GLY A 59 -0.16 -13.64 17.29
C GLY A 59 -0.36 -13.69 15.78
N LEU A 60 0.16 -12.70 15.03
CA LEU A 60 0.17 -12.65 13.58
C LEU A 60 1.60 -12.82 13.06
N SER A 61 2.15 -14.01 13.18
CA SER A 61 3.55 -14.28 12.79
C SER A 61 3.71 -15.68 12.20
N ALA A 62 4.85 -15.91 11.59
CA ALA A 62 5.21 -17.22 11.04
C ALA A 62 5.22 -18.34 12.08
N VAL A 63 5.56 -18.03 13.34
CA VAL A 63 5.51 -18.98 14.47
C VAL A 63 4.07 -19.47 14.71
N ASN A 64 3.08 -18.63 14.40
CA ASN A 64 1.66 -18.98 14.50
C ASN A 64 1.07 -19.42 13.14
N HIS A 65 1.92 -19.85 12.21
CA HIS A 65 1.53 -20.29 10.86
C HIS A 65 0.78 -19.22 10.05
N ILE A 66 1.09 -17.93 10.28
CA ILE A 66 0.50 -16.80 9.59
C ILE A 66 1.60 -16.02 8.88
N ALA A 67 1.57 -16.03 7.56
CA ALA A 67 2.42 -15.19 6.73
C ALA A 67 1.69 -13.87 6.42
N GLN A 68 2.38 -12.75 6.59
CA GLN A 68 1.88 -11.43 6.22
C GLN A 68 2.72 -10.82 5.12
N THR A 69 2.12 -9.95 4.30
CA THR A 69 2.91 -9.07 3.45
C THR A 69 3.74 -8.12 4.32
N TYR A 70 4.99 -7.85 3.95
CA TYR A 70 5.80 -6.84 4.65
C TYR A 70 5.40 -5.39 4.28
N ALA A 71 4.63 -5.21 3.22
CA ALA A 71 3.98 -3.98 2.80
C ALA A 71 2.50 -4.01 3.22
N TYR A 72 1.73 -2.94 2.93
CA TYR A 72 0.31 -2.89 3.26
C TYR A 72 -0.46 -4.09 2.69
N SER A 73 -0.30 -4.36 1.41
CA SER A 73 -0.93 -5.48 0.71
C SER A 73 -0.02 -5.99 -0.42
N TRP A 74 -0.44 -7.03 -1.11
CA TRP A 74 0.32 -7.60 -2.23
C TRP A 74 0.48 -6.63 -3.41
N GLU A 75 -0.47 -5.72 -3.65
CA GLU A 75 -0.34 -4.70 -4.70
C GLU A 75 0.85 -3.78 -4.47
N ASN A 76 1.21 -3.51 -3.22
CA ASN A 76 2.35 -2.66 -2.88
C ASN A 76 3.67 -3.26 -3.35
N HIS A 77 3.79 -4.60 -3.40
CA HIS A 77 4.99 -5.26 -3.95
C HIS A 77 5.15 -5.01 -5.45
N LEU A 78 4.04 -4.86 -6.19
CA LEU A 78 4.07 -4.49 -7.61
C LEU A 78 4.49 -3.02 -7.80
N CYS A 79 4.31 -2.21 -6.78
CA CYS A 79 4.60 -0.78 -6.77
C CYS A 79 6.00 -0.45 -6.22
N GLU A 80 6.79 -1.45 -5.88
CA GLU A 80 8.15 -1.25 -5.40
C GLU A 80 9.02 -0.63 -6.51
N SER A 81 9.77 0.42 -6.14
CA SER A 81 10.46 1.29 -7.09
C SER A 81 11.46 0.58 -8.02
N SER A 82 12.07 -0.51 -7.55
CA SER A 82 13.02 -1.30 -8.35
C SER A 82 12.32 -2.13 -9.43
N HIS A 83 11.08 -2.57 -9.17
CA HIS A 83 10.29 -3.31 -10.15
C HIS A 83 9.66 -2.41 -11.20
N LEU A 84 9.21 -1.21 -10.78
CA LEU A 84 8.58 -0.26 -11.70
C LEU A 84 9.56 0.33 -12.70
N SER A 85 10.80 0.59 -12.28
CA SER A 85 11.76 1.30 -13.12
C SER A 85 12.07 0.60 -14.44
N LYS A 86 12.07 -0.75 -14.49
CA LYS A 86 12.36 -1.49 -15.71
C LYS A 86 11.26 -1.38 -16.77
N GLY A 87 9.98 -1.42 -16.35
CA GLY A 87 8.85 -1.29 -17.27
C GLY A 87 8.56 0.14 -17.71
N MET A 88 8.80 1.09 -16.80
CA MET A 88 8.49 2.50 -17.02
C MET A 88 9.67 3.29 -17.61
N GLU A 89 10.91 2.81 -17.50
CA GLU A 89 12.10 3.49 -18.04
C GLU A 89 11.99 3.82 -19.53
N GLN A 90 11.41 2.94 -20.33
CA GLN A 90 11.25 3.18 -21.76
C GLN A 90 10.26 4.32 -22.04
N ILE A 91 9.20 4.41 -21.23
CA ILE A 91 8.15 5.44 -21.35
C ILE A 91 8.65 6.77 -20.80
N MET A 92 9.41 6.72 -19.71
CA MET A 92 9.85 7.92 -18.96
C MET A 92 11.11 8.57 -19.52
N LYS A 93 11.97 7.82 -20.23
CA LYS A 93 13.17 8.39 -20.87
C LYS A 93 12.88 9.59 -21.78
N GLN A 94 11.70 9.65 -22.37
CA GLN A 94 11.27 10.75 -23.23
C GLN A 94 10.70 11.95 -22.46
N GLU A 95 10.37 11.80 -21.17
CA GLU A 95 9.59 12.76 -20.40
C GLU A 95 10.33 13.36 -19.21
N ASN A 96 11.60 13.04 -19.02
CA ASN A 96 12.43 13.48 -17.88
C ASN A 96 11.76 13.20 -16.51
N PHE A 97 11.05 12.09 -16.37
CA PHE A 97 10.40 11.68 -15.13
C PHE A 97 11.07 10.45 -14.55
N ASP A 98 11.61 10.56 -13.35
CA ASP A 98 12.19 9.44 -12.60
C ASP A 98 11.22 9.00 -11.48
N ILE A 99 10.63 7.83 -11.67
CA ILE A 99 9.68 7.25 -10.71
C ILE A 99 10.33 6.98 -9.35
N LYS A 100 11.61 6.66 -9.29
CA LYS A 100 12.31 6.41 -8.02
C LYS A 100 12.45 7.70 -7.22
N VAL A 101 12.79 8.79 -7.89
CA VAL A 101 12.86 10.12 -7.28
C VAL A 101 11.50 10.55 -6.78
N PHE A 102 10.45 10.36 -7.61
CA PHE A 102 9.07 10.64 -7.23
C PHE A 102 8.65 9.84 -5.98
N LEU A 103 8.79 8.51 -6.01
CA LEU A 103 8.38 7.63 -4.90
C LEU A 103 9.19 7.88 -3.64
N SER A 104 10.47 8.20 -3.75
CA SER A 104 11.30 8.59 -2.60
C SER A 104 10.80 9.88 -1.95
N SER A 105 10.46 10.89 -2.74
CA SER A 105 9.90 12.15 -2.25
C SER A 105 8.51 11.98 -1.68
N PHE A 106 7.65 11.24 -2.37
CA PHE A 106 6.31 10.87 -1.90
C PHE A 106 6.35 10.10 -0.58
N SER A 107 7.29 9.16 -0.43
CA SER A 107 7.47 8.38 0.79
C SER A 107 7.78 9.26 2.01
N LYS A 108 8.64 10.26 1.85
CA LYS A 108 8.94 11.23 2.92
C LYS A 108 7.71 12.04 3.33
N ILE A 109 6.90 12.45 2.35
CA ILE A 109 5.68 13.22 2.61
C ILE A 109 4.66 12.38 3.39
N VAL A 110 4.42 11.13 2.98
CA VAL A 110 3.42 10.26 3.61
C VAL A 110 3.87 9.66 4.93
N TYR A 111 5.16 9.69 5.27
CA TYR A 111 5.71 9.07 6.48
C TYR A 111 5.03 9.57 7.75
N LYS A 112 5.05 10.89 8.00
CA LYS A 112 4.43 11.48 9.20
C LYS A 112 2.92 11.24 9.23
N PRO A 113 2.12 11.51 8.17
CA PRO A 113 0.70 11.19 8.16
C PRO A 113 0.39 9.72 8.43
N LEU A 114 1.25 8.81 7.98
CA LEU A 114 1.09 7.38 8.20
C LEU A 114 1.34 6.98 9.67
N THR A 115 2.30 7.62 10.37
CA THR A 115 2.47 7.40 11.82
C THR A 115 1.22 7.81 12.60
N TYR A 116 0.58 8.92 12.20
CA TYR A 116 -0.72 9.31 12.75
C TYR A 116 -1.80 8.28 12.44
N LEU A 117 -1.87 7.77 11.21
CA LEU A 117 -2.86 6.75 10.82
C LEU A 117 -2.71 5.49 11.66
N ILE A 118 -1.48 5.01 11.87
CA ILE A 118 -1.21 3.84 12.72
C ILE A 118 -1.70 4.09 14.14
N HIS A 119 -1.31 5.21 14.76
CA HIS A 119 -1.72 5.57 16.11
C HIS A 119 -3.23 5.69 16.26
N TYR A 120 -3.88 6.43 15.37
CA TYR A 120 -5.32 6.69 15.43
C TYR A 120 -6.16 5.44 15.12
N SER A 121 -5.63 4.48 14.36
CA SER A 121 -6.34 3.25 14.03
C SER A 121 -6.48 2.28 15.20
N THR A 122 -5.70 2.44 16.28
CA THR A 122 -5.76 1.58 17.47
C THR A 122 -6.90 1.92 18.43
N ASN A 123 -7.50 3.10 18.30
CA ASN A 123 -8.56 3.59 19.16
C ASN A 123 -9.78 4.01 18.33
N GLY A 124 -10.95 3.42 18.60
CA GLY A 124 -12.17 3.66 17.82
C GLY A 124 -12.66 5.12 17.81
N ASN A 125 -12.41 5.91 18.87
CA ASN A 125 -12.77 7.33 18.89
C ASN A 125 -11.79 8.16 18.09
N LEU A 126 -10.49 7.89 18.21
CA LEU A 126 -9.45 8.55 17.44
C LEU A 126 -9.57 8.20 15.95
N ASN A 127 -9.93 6.97 15.61
CA ASN A 127 -10.12 6.53 14.23
C ASN A 127 -11.23 7.29 13.49
N LYS A 128 -12.19 7.90 14.19
CA LYS A 128 -13.17 8.82 13.58
C LYS A 128 -12.54 10.15 13.14
N LEU A 129 -11.48 10.57 13.80
CA LEU A 129 -10.76 11.81 13.49
C LEU A 129 -9.79 11.62 12.33
N TRP A 130 -9.02 10.52 12.33
CA TRP A 130 -8.06 10.18 11.28
C TRP A 130 -8.10 8.70 10.95
N ASN A 131 -8.42 8.34 9.72
CA ASN A 131 -8.59 6.98 9.24
C ASN A 131 -8.11 6.84 7.79
N ILE A 132 -8.13 5.62 7.27
CA ILE A 132 -7.66 5.32 5.91
C ILE A 132 -8.38 6.13 4.83
N SER A 133 -9.67 6.40 4.98
CA SER A 133 -10.43 7.19 3.99
C SER A 133 -9.97 8.65 3.96
N LYS A 134 -9.76 9.26 5.14
CA LYS A 134 -9.26 10.64 5.25
C LYS A 134 -7.81 10.74 4.78
N PHE A 135 -6.98 9.74 5.12
CA PHE A 135 -5.62 9.65 4.62
C PHE A 135 -5.59 9.58 3.08
N ASN A 136 -6.38 8.70 2.47
CA ASN A 136 -6.44 8.56 1.01
C ASN A 136 -6.99 9.81 0.32
N ALA A 137 -7.88 10.56 0.97
CA ALA A 137 -8.40 11.81 0.43
C ALA A 137 -7.31 12.89 0.26
N CYS A 138 -6.20 12.79 1.01
CA CYS A 138 -5.02 13.65 0.83
C CYS A 138 -4.09 13.23 -0.33
N ILE A 139 -4.42 12.13 -1.04
CA ILE A 139 -3.66 11.63 -2.19
C ILE A 139 -4.58 11.72 -3.42
N PRO A 140 -4.69 12.87 -4.09
CA PRO A 140 -5.58 13.03 -5.23
C PRO A 140 -5.13 12.14 -6.39
N LEU A 141 -6.11 11.43 -6.98
CA LEU A 141 -5.85 10.57 -8.15
C LEU A 141 -6.18 11.28 -9.48
N GLN A 142 -6.69 12.50 -9.42
CA GLN A 142 -6.97 13.31 -10.59
C GLN A 142 -6.02 14.49 -10.64
N PHE A 143 -5.11 14.49 -11.59
CA PHE A 143 -4.12 15.55 -11.81
C PHE A 143 -3.81 15.70 -13.30
N LYS A 144 -3.30 16.87 -13.68
CA LYS A 144 -2.90 17.16 -15.05
C LYS A 144 -1.47 16.66 -15.30
N ARG A 145 -1.12 16.37 -16.56
CA ARG A 145 0.26 16.03 -16.95
C ARG A 145 1.26 17.09 -16.50
N SER A 146 0.89 18.37 -16.52
CA SER A 146 1.74 19.46 -16.03
C SER A 146 2.16 19.32 -14.57
N ASN A 147 1.38 18.63 -13.74
CA ASN A 147 1.73 18.35 -12.34
C ASN A 147 2.86 17.33 -12.20
N LEU A 148 3.18 16.58 -13.28
CA LEU A 148 4.25 15.57 -13.31
C LEU A 148 5.61 16.13 -13.78
N ILE A 149 5.68 17.38 -14.20
CA ILE A 149 6.94 18.05 -14.55
C ILE A 149 7.86 18.05 -13.31
N ASP A 150 9.16 17.95 -13.54
CA ASP A 150 10.17 17.93 -12.49
C ASP A 150 9.89 16.84 -11.43
N ASN A 151 9.73 15.61 -11.91
CA ASN A 151 9.40 14.43 -11.10
C ASN A 151 8.18 14.62 -10.21
N GLY A 152 7.17 15.33 -10.70
CA GLY A 152 5.91 15.51 -10.01
C GLY A 152 5.95 16.52 -8.87
N LYS A 153 6.86 17.48 -8.89
CA LYS A 153 7.05 18.46 -7.82
C LYS A 153 5.75 19.16 -7.43
N ALA A 154 4.99 19.70 -8.39
CA ALA A 154 3.73 20.40 -8.11
C ALA A 154 2.67 19.45 -7.48
N TYR A 155 2.60 18.20 -7.91
CA TYR A 155 1.74 17.19 -7.29
C TYR A 155 2.17 16.88 -5.85
N LEU A 156 3.46 16.70 -5.61
CA LEU A 156 4.02 16.41 -4.30
C LEU A 156 3.80 17.56 -3.31
N GLU A 157 3.92 18.81 -3.75
CA GLU A 157 3.62 20.01 -2.96
C GLU A 157 2.12 20.08 -2.57
N GLU A 158 1.24 19.72 -3.49
CA GLU A 158 -0.21 19.63 -3.22
C GLU A 158 -0.51 18.57 -2.16
N VAL A 159 0.03 17.35 -2.32
CA VAL A 159 -0.14 16.25 -1.35
C VAL A 159 0.40 16.64 0.03
N ASP A 160 1.58 17.24 0.11
CA ASP A 160 2.18 17.70 1.36
C ASP A 160 1.30 18.75 2.06
N SER A 161 0.78 19.71 1.30
CA SER A 161 -0.14 20.74 1.79
C SER A 161 -1.42 20.15 2.36
N LEU A 162 -2.03 19.18 1.65
CA LEU A 162 -3.24 18.50 2.09
C LEU A 162 -3.02 17.73 3.40
N PHE A 163 -1.92 17.00 3.51
CA PHE A 163 -1.58 16.30 4.74
C PHE A 163 -1.28 17.26 5.90
N LYS A 164 -0.51 18.31 5.69
CA LYS A 164 -0.23 19.32 6.72
C LYS A 164 -1.52 19.89 7.29
N LYS A 165 -2.42 20.36 6.42
CA LYS A 165 -3.72 20.90 6.81
C LYS A 165 -4.57 19.88 7.59
N ALA A 166 -4.58 18.62 7.16
CA ALA A 166 -5.33 17.57 7.83
C ALA A 166 -4.77 17.27 9.23
N LEU A 167 -3.44 17.22 9.38
CA LEU A 167 -2.80 16.92 10.66
C LEU A 167 -2.89 18.07 11.68
N GLU A 168 -2.94 19.33 11.24
CA GLU A 168 -3.10 20.49 12.14
C GLU A 168 -4.39 20.44 12.97
N SER A 169 -5.43 19.75 12.47
CA SER A 169 -6.71 19.59 13.16
C SER A 169 -6.75 18.46 14.19
N LEU A 170 -5.67 17.67 14.29
CA LEU A 170 -5.65 16.48 15.16
C LEU A 170 -5.13 16.82 16.56
N PRO A 171 -5.85 16.39 17.63
CA PRO A 171 -5.53 16.77 19.00
C PRO A 171 -4.31 16.07 19.58
N GLU A 172 -3.99 14.86 19.09
CA GLU A 172 -2.94 14.03 19.65
C GLU A 172 -1.85 13.78 18.62
N GLN A 173 -0.60 13.86 19.07
CA GLN A 173 0.55 13.43 18.29
C GLN A 173 0.92 11.98 18.65
N PRO A 174 1.25 11.13 17.68
CA PRO A 174 1.69 9.78 17.99
C PRO A 174 2.99 9.80 18.78
N ALA A 175 3.03 9.03 19.87
CA ALA A 175 4.28 8.70 20.52
C ALA A 175 5.11 7.82 19.55
N ASN A 176 6.42 8.03 19.51
CA ASN A 176 7.32 7.45 18.52
C ASN A 176 7.21 5.92 18.37
N ASN A 177 6.92 5.45 17.26
CA ASN A 177 7.46 4.64 16.17
C ASN A 177 7.60 3.14 16.36
N THR A 178 6.95 2.44 15.43
CA THR A 178 7.33 1.07 15.07
C THR A 178 8.65 1.09 14.30
N CYS A 179 9.63 0.28 14.71
CA CYS A 179 10.96 0.20 14.09
C CYS A 179 10.94 -0.16 12.58
N ALA A 180 9.81 -0.66 12.07
CA ALA A 180 9.68 -1.12 10.70
C ALA A 180 9.33 0.01 9.70
N LEU A 181 8.75 1.12 10.16
CA LEU A 181 8.35 2.23 9.29
C LEU A 181 9.46 3.28 9.22
N THR A 182 9.84 3.65 8.01
CA THR A 182 10.87 4.66 7.73
C THR A 182 10.40 5.59 6.62
N GLU A 183 11.03 6.76 6.48
CA GLU A 183 10.79 7.65 5.35
C GLU A 183 11.08 7.01 3.98
N LYS A 184 11.91 5.96 3.93
CA LYS A 184 12.27 5.28 2.68
C LYS A 184 11.18 4.30 2.21
N ASN A 185 10.45 3.67 3.15
CA ASN A 185 9.48 2.62 2.84
C ASN A 185 8.03 3.01 3.09
N ALA A 186 7.74 4.21 3.59
CA ALA A 186 6.40 4.62 3.98
C ALA A 186 5.39 4.49 2.83
N TYR A 187 5.77 4.78 1.58
CA TYR A 187 4.89 4.61 0.44
C TYR A 187 4.42 3.16 0.24
N LEU A 188 5.19 2.16 0.68
CA LEU A 188 4.78 0.74 0.61
C LEU A 188 3.75 0.37 1.68
N HIS A 189 3.50 1.23 2.65
CA HIS A 189 2.56 0.98 3.74
C HIS A 189 1.26 1.81 3.64
N ILE A 190 1.06 2.57 2.57
CA ILE A 190 -0.25 3.14 2.25
C ILE A 190 -1.14 2.07 1.61
N GLN A 191 -2.46 2.27 1.60
CA GLN A 191 -3.38 1.31 1.01
C GLN A 191 -2.97 0.94 -0.42
N GLY A 192 -2.79 -0.36 -0.70
CA GLY A 192 -2.23 -0.84 -1.97
C GLY A 192 -3.00 -0.37 -3.19
N HIS A 193 -4.32 -0.41 -3.10
CA HIS A 193 -5.22 0.07 -4.15
C HIS A 193 -5.02 1.55 -4.48
N GLN A 194 -4.75 2.39 -3.47
CA GLN A 194 -4.48 3.81 -3.65
C GLN A 194 -3.12 4.04 -4.33
N LEU A 195 -2.08 3.34 -3.87
CA LEU A 195 -0.75 3.41 -4.46
C LEU A 195 -0.75 2.92 -5.92
N TYR A 196 -1.37 1.77 -6.16
CA TYR A 196 -1.46 1.19 -7.49
C TYR A 196 -2.17 2.13 -8.47
N LYS A 197 -3.31 2.70 -8.06
CA LYS A 197 -4.03 3.69 -8.87
C LYS A 197 -3.20 4.93 -9.14
N LEU A 198 -2.48 5.46 -8.15
CA LEU A 198 -1.61 6.62 -8.33
C LEU A 198 -0.55 6.34 -9.42
N ILE A 199 0.15 5.20 -9.32
CA ILE A 199 1.18 4.83 -10.30
C ILE A 199 0.59 4.61 -11.69
N LEU A 200 -0.57 3.98 -11.78
CA LEU A 200 -1.28 3.79 -13.04
C LEU A 200 -1.67 5.13 -13.69
N HIS A 201 -2.14 6.10 -12.88
CA HIS A 201 -2.47 7.44 -13.38
C HIS A 201 -1.23 8.22 -13.83
N ILE A 202 -0.11 8.09 -13.12
CA ILE A 202 1.17 8.67 -13.55
C ILE A 202 1.55 8.09 -14.91
N GLY A 203 1.60 6.77 -15.05
CA GLY A 203 1.95 6.09 -16.29
C GLY A 203 1.06 6.48 -17.46
N THR A 204 -0.27 6.46 -17.27
CA THR A 204 -1.23 6.85 -18.32
C THR A 204 -1.14 8.32 -18.69
N SER A 205 -0.85 9.20 -17.73
CA SER A 205 -0.68 10.64 -18.01
C SER A 205 0.59 10.95 -18.79
N LEU A 206 1.66 10.21 -18.53
CA LEU A 206 2.92 10.32 -19.27
C LEU A 206 2.80 9.74 -20.67
N CYS A 207 2.03 8.65 -20.86
CA CYS A 207 1.78 8.04 -22.19
C CYS A 207 0.88 8.87 -23.09
N LYS A 208 0.05 9.78 -22.56
CA LYS A 208 -0.82 10.65 -23.37
C LYS A 208 0.00 11.59 -24.23
N GLY A 209 0.02 11.34 -25.53
CA GLY A 209 0.78 12.11 -26.53
C GLY A 209 1.99 11.38 -27.13
N THR A 210 2.37 10.20 -26.62
CA THR A 210 3.51 9.41 -27.13
C THR A 210 3.11 8.40 -28.22
N GLY A 211 1.80 8.23 -28.50
CA GLY A 211 1.32 7.19 -29.41
C GLY A 211 1.40 5.75 -28.86
N ILE A 212 1.84 5.59 -27.63
CA ILE A 212 1.93 4.29 -26.96
C ILE A 212 0.57 3.96 -26.35
N ALA A 213 -0.10 2.93 -26.87
CA ALA A 213 -1.33 2.40 -26.28
C ALA A 213 -1.02 1.60 -25.01
N TYR A 214 -1.45 2.10 -23.85
CA TYR A 214 -1.45 1.33 -22.61
C TYR A 214 -2.62 0.33 -22.68
N LYS A 215 -2.32 -0.97 -22.79
CA LYS A 215 -3.34 -2.00 -22.57
C LYS A 215 -3.44 -2.24 -21.06
N THR A 216 -4.53 -1.81 -20.47
CA THR A 216 -4.95 -2.15 -19.09
C THR A 216 -5.26 -3.63 -18.96
#